data_5037398b42b5bddc1f130403fea206c5
#
_entry.id   5037398b42b5bddc1f130403fea206c5
#
_cell.length_a   1.000
_cell.length_b   1.000
_cell.length_c   1.000
_cell.angle_alpha   90.00
_cell.angle_beta   90.00
_cell.angle_gamma   90.00
#
_symmetry.space_group_name_H-M   'P 1'
#
loop_
_entity.id
_entity.type
_entity.pdbx_description
1 polymer ?
#
loop_
_entity_poly.entity_id
_entity_poly.type
_entity_poly.pdbx_seq_one_letter_code
_entity_poly.pdbx_strand_id
1 'polypeptide(L)'
;MTGVASFGGTAAYIGKVSSDSLGDVFGHDLRAVGVQFRPGRPDGDTPTGRCIIVVTPDAERTMNTYLGVSSLLCPADIDEATVAAGKVLYMEGYLYDRPEAKEAFRHAAAVAHAHGRQVSLTLSDSFCVDRHRADFRSLVTDEVDILFGNHDELLSLYEVGSFDEAVAAVQRDCHLAVV
;
A
#
# COMPACT_ATOMS: atom_id res chain seq x y z
N MET A 1 -6.19 4.08 7.09
CA MET A 1 -7.26 3.33 7.78
C MET A 1 -7.78 4.07 9.01
N THR A 2 -6.94 4.38 9.98
CA THR A 2 -7.31 5.12 11.20
C THR A 2 -8.00 6.45 10.91
N GLY A 3 -7.47 7.25 9.96
CA GLY A 3 -8.10 8.50 9.54
C GLY A 3 -9.52 8.32 9.00
N VAL A 4 -9.75 7.28 8.19
CA VAL A 4 -11.10 6.97 7.66
C VAL A 4 -12.05 6.67 8.82
N ALA A 5 -11.63 5.84 9.78
CA ALA A 5 -12.43 5.52 10.96
C ALA A 5 -12.70 6.76 11.83
N SER A 6 -11.72 7.64 12.01
CA SER A 6 -11.85 8.89 12.78
C SER A 6 -12.88 9.86 12.18
N PHE A 7 -13.06 9.81 10.85
CA PHE A 7 -14.11 10.59 10.15
C PHE A 7 -15.45 9.84 10.06
N GLY A 8 -15.63 8.74 10.81
CA GLY A 8 -16.87 7.99 10.83
C GLY A 8 -17.06 7.02 9.66
N GLY A 9 -16.05 6.82 8.84
CA GLY A 9 -16.05 5.82 7.77
C GLY A 9 -15.73 4.42 8.29
N THR A 10 -16.04 3.41 7.49
CA THR A 10 -15.63 2.02 7.78
C THR A 10 -14.33 1.70 7.05
N ALA A 11 -13.42 1.01 7.72
CA ALA A 11 -12.15 0.61 7.15
C ALA A 11 -11.76 -0.80 7.60
N ALA A 12 -11.05 -1.49 6.72
CA ALA A 12 -10.39 -2.76 7.02
C ALA A 12 -8.90 -2.66 6.64
N TYR A 13 -8.08 -3.44 7.30
CA TYR A 13 -6.65 -3.53 7.01
C TYR A 13 -6.28 -4.98 6.70
N ILE A 14 -5.61 -5.17 5.57
CA ILE A 14 -5.02 -6.46 5.16
C ILE A 14 -3.50 -6.31 5.24
N GLY A 15 -2.87 -7.16 6.03
CA GLY A 15 -1.43 -7.15 6.27
C GLY A 15 -1.02 -8.21 7.26
N LYS A 16 0.29 -8.33 7.50
CA LYS A 16 0.84 -9.37 8.38
C LYS A 16 1.52 -8.77 9.61
N VAL A 17 1.24 -9.37 10.75
CA VAL A 17 1.97 -9.18 12.00
C VAL A 17 2.28 -10.56 12.58
N SER A 18 3.33 -10.66 13.37
CA SER A 18 3.67 -11.89 14.10
C SER A 18 2.88 -12.00 15.41
N SER A 19 2.88 -13.20 15.99
CA SER A 19 2.33 -13.44 17.34
C SER A 19 3.33 -13.00 18.42
N ASP A 20 3.76 -11.75 18.35
CA ASP A 20 4.65 -11.10 19.30
C ASP A 20 3.98 -9.86 19.91
N SER A 21 4.61 -9.26 20.91
CA SER A 21 4.05 -8.10 21.63
C SER A 21 3.75 -6.90 20.72
N LEU A 22 4.53 -6.70 19.65
CA LEU A 22 4.28 -5.61 18.70
C LEU A 22 3.07 -5.93 17.82
N GLY A 23 2.90 -7.17 17.41
CA GLY A 23 1.72 -7.63 16.66
C GLY A 23 0.44 -7.52 17.49
N ASP A 24 0.51 -7.86 18.78
CA ASP A 24 -0.62 -7.73 19.70
C ASP A 24 -1.03 -6.26 19.87
N VAL A 25 -0.06 -5.37 20.09
CA VAL A 25 -0.30 -3.91 20.21
C VAL A 25 -0.92 -3.38 18.93
N PHE A 26 -0.31 -3.68 17.75
CA PHE A 26 -0.81 -3.23 16.46
C PHE A 26 -2.26 -3.67 16.22
N GLY A 27 -2.55 -4.94 16.45
CA GLY A 27 -3.89 -5.49 16.26
C GLY A 27 -4.91 -4.94 17.26
N HIS A 28 -4.51 -4.70 18.53
CA HIS A 28 -5.34 -4.05 19.53
C HIS A 28 -5.71 -2.62 19.11
N ASP A 29 -4.71 -1.82 18.71
CA ASP A 29 -4.91 -0.41 18.40
C ASP A 29 -5.77 -0.20 17.15
N LEU A 30 -5.60 -1.00 16.11
CA LEU A 30 -6.48 -0.94 14.95
C LEU A 30 -7.93 -1.24 15.30
N ARG A 31 -8.18 -2.28 16.11
CA ARG A 31 -9.54 -2.63 16.56
C ARG A 31 -10.14 -1.57 17.49
N ALA A 32 -9.33 -0.99 18.36
CA ALA A 32 -9.77 0.07 19.29
C ALA A 32 -10.29 1.32 18.57
N VAL A 33 -9.75 1.64 17.37
CA VAL A 33 -10.24 2.75 16.54
C VAL A 33 -11.29 2.32 15.51
N GLY A 34 -11.81 1.09 15.60
CA GLY A 34 -12.88 0.61 14.73
C GLY A 34 -12.45 0.08 13.37
N VAL A 35 -11.15 -0.10 13.13
CA VAL A 35 -10.65 -0.72 11.90
C VAL A 35 -10.76 -2.24 12.01
N GLN A 36 -11.37 -2.87 11.00
CA GLN A 36 -11.41 -4.33 10.92
C GLN A 36 -10.01 -4.84 10.56
N PHE A 37 -9.45 -5.69 11.41
CA PHE A 37 -8.15 -6.31 11.19
C PHE A 37 -8.16 -7.78 11.57
N ARG A 38 -7.88 -8.61 10.58
CA ARG A 38 -7.60 -10.03 10.75
C ARG A 38 -6.17 -10.26 10.24
N PRO A 39 -5.20 -10.43 11.15
CA PRO A 39 -3.81 -10.63 10.73
C PRO A 39 -3.67 -11.88 9.86
N GLY A 40 -2.86 -11.79 8.83
CA GLY A 40 -2.42 -12.94 8.06
C GLY A 40 -1.69 -13.94 8.95
N ARG A 41 -1.52 -15.17 8.46
CA ARG A 41 -0.82 -16.22 9.23
C ARG A 41 0.63 -15.82 9.44
N PRO A 42 1.17 -15.98 10.66
CA PRO A 42 2.59 -15.76 10.90
C PRO A 42 3.44 -16.76 10.09
N ASP A 43 4.52 -16.26 9.49
CA ASP A 43 5.48 -17.08 8.76
C ASP A 43 6.68 -17.36 9.65
N GLY A 44 6.68 -18.52 10.32
CA GLY A 44 7.78 -18.96 11.18
C GLY A 44 8.08 -17.98 12.32
N ASP A 45 9.37 -17.76 12.59
CA ASP A 45 9.86 -16.91 13.68
C ASP A 45 10.13 -15.46 13.25
N THR A 46 9.69 -15.04 12.06
CA THR A 46 9.89 -13.67 11.58
C THR A 46 9.07 -12.69 12.43
N PRO A 47 9.70 -11.72 13.11
CA PRO A 47 8.98 -10.82 14.01
C PRO A 47 8.18 -9.77 13.24
N THR A 48 7.27 -9.12 13.96
CA THR A 48 6.51 -7.96 13.47
C THR A 48 7.45 -6.84 13.02
N GLY A 49 7.08 -6.15 11.94
CA GLY A 49 7.79 -4.99 11.42
C GLY A 49 7.89 -3.86 12.44
N ARG A 50 8.99 -3.12 12.40
CA ARG A 50 9.26 -1.99 13.30
C ARG A 50 10.12 -0.94 12.61
N CYS A 51 9.93 0.31 13.00
CA CYS A 51 10.75 1.41 12.53
C CYS A 51 11.26 2.23 13.73
N ILE A 52 12.58 2.47 13.78
CA ILE A 52 13.19 3.40 14.72
C ILE A 52 13.35 4.72 13.99
N ILE A 53 12.68 5.75 14.48
CA ILE A 53 12.66 7.07 13.86
C ILE A 53 13.46 8.03 14.74
N VAL A 54 14.48 8.62 14.17
CA VAL A 54 15.27 9.69 14.79
C VAL A 54 14.85 11.01 14.16
N VAL A 55 14.44 11.96 15.00
CA VAL A 55 14.00 13.30 14.56
C VAL A 55 14.99 14.32 15.06
N THR A 56 15.53 15.14 14.17
CA THR A 56 16.45 16.23 14.48
C THR A 56 15.68 17.53 14.81
N PRO A 57 16.31 18.54 15.46
CA PRO A 57 15.63 19.78 15.84
C PRO A 57 15.01 20.58 14.69
N ASP A 58 15.52 20.41 13.47
CA ASP A 58 14.98 20.98 12.22
C ASP A 58 13.83 20.16 11.61
N ALA A 59 13.30 19.18 12.37
CA ALA A 59 12.23 18.29 12.00
C ALA A 59 12.54 17.27 10.87
N GLU A 60 13.81 17.13 10.49
CA GLU A 60 14.23 16.06 9.58
C GLU A 60 14.15 14.69 10.27
N ARG A 61 13.81 13.64 9.50
CA ARG A 61 13.59 12.31 10.02
C ARG A 61 14.48 11.28 9.35
N THR A 62 15.20 10.53 10.16
CA THR A 62 15.89 9.31 9.69
C THR A 62 15.11 8.09 10.16
N MET A 63 14.74 7.24 9.22
CA MET A 63 13.91 6.06 9.47
C MET A 63 14.73 4.78 9.29
N ASN A 64 14.92 4.02 10.36
CA ASN A 64 15.56 2.70 10.33
C ASN A 64 14.47 1.65 10.37
N THR A 65 14.04 1.18 9.20
CA THR A 65 12.89 0.29 9.05
C THR A 65 13.33 -1.16 8.88
N TYR A 66 12.77 -2.02 9.71
CA TYR A 66 12.78 -3.47 9.55
C TYR A 66 11.35 -3.92 9.25
N LEU A 67 11.09 -4.36 8.03
CA LEU A 67 9.73 -4.71 7.59
C LEU A 67 9.19 -6.00 8.25
N GLY A 68 10.08 -6.90 8.66
CA GLY A 68 9.68 -8.14 9.32
C GLY A 68 8.69 -8.95 8.49
N VAL A 69 7.73 -9.56 9.18
CA VAL A 69 6.72 -10.42 8.54
C VAL A 69 5.82 -9.67 7.56
N SER A 70 5.70 -8.34 7.66
CA SER A 70 4.87 -7.56 6.72
C SER A 70 5.35 -7.65 5.28
N SER A 71 6.67 -7.84 5.06
CA SER A 71 7.23 -8.03 3.72
C SER A 71 6.90 -9.39 3.10
N LEU A 72 6.32 -10.31 3.87
CA LEU A 72 5.97 -11.67 3.42
C LEU A 72 4.49 -11.78 3.00
N LEU A 73 3.85 -10.65 2.69
CA LEU A 73 2.48 -10.65 2.17
C LEU A 73 2.44 -11.45 0.87
N CYS A 74 1.44 -12.33 0.74
CA CYS A 74 1.25 -13.17 -0.43
C CYS A 74 -0.25 -13.30 -0.77
N PRO A 75 -0.63 -13.87 -1.93
CA PRO A 75 -2.04 -14.01 -2.30
C PRO A 75 -2.92 -14.73 -1.27
N ALA A 76 -2.36 -15.70 -0.54
CA ALA A 76 -3.09 -16.45 0.49
C ALA A 76 -3.49 -15.59 1.72
N ASP A 77 -2.90 -14.42 1.88
CA ASP A 77 -3.22 -13.47 2.97
C ASP A 77 -4.37 -12.52 2.58
N ILE A 78 -4.77 -12.51 1.33
CA ILE A 78 -5.85 -11.63 0.84
C ILE A 78 -7.20 -12.23 1.23
N ASP A 79 -7.89 -11.58 2.17
CA ASP A 79 -9.27 -11.90 2.51
C ASP A 79 -10.20 -11.30 1.43
N GLU A 80 -10.58 -12.13 0.45
CA GLU A 80 -11.42 -11.73 -0.68
C GLU A 80 -12.76 -11.15 -0.23
N ALA A 81 -13.34 -11.67 0.86
CA ALA A 81 -14.59 -11.17 1.40
C ALA A 81 -14.44 -9.73 1.93
N THR A 82 -13.30 -9.42 2.56
CA THR A 82 -12.99 -8.06 3.00
C THR A 82 -12.79 -7.12 1.82
N VAL A 83 -12.07 -7.54 0.77
CA VAL A 83 -11.89 -6.75 -0.46
C VAL A 83 -13.24 -6.49 -1.13
N ALA A 84 -14.06 -7.51 -1.32
CA ALA A 84 -15.38 -7.42 -1.95
C ALA A 84 -16.35 -6.51 -1.19
N ALA A 85 -16.27 -6.46 0.14
CA ALA A 85 -17.11 -5.62 0.98
C ALA A 85 -16.73 -4.13 0.95
N GLY A 86 -15.48 -3.80 0.61
CA GLY A 86 -14.98 -2.43 0.49
C GLY A 86 -15.59 -1.69 -0.71
N LYS A 87 -15.52 -0.37 -0.71
CA LYS A 87 -15.80 0.46 -1.91
C LYS A 87 -14.53 0.71 -2.71
N VAL A 88 -13.42 0.88 -2.01
CA VAL A 88 -12.10 1.16 -2.58
C VAL A 88 -11.08 0.24 -1.90
N LEU A 89 -10.32 -0.47 -2.70
CA LEU A 89 -9.09 -1.15 -2.28
C LEU A 89 -7.95 -0.14 -2.37
N TYR A 90 -7.26 0.14 -1.26
CA TYR A 90 -6.07 1.00 -1.25
C TYR A 90 -4.81 0.15 -1.06
N MET A 91 -3.88 0.28 -1.98
CA MET A 91 -2.62 -0.47 -2.02
C MET A 91 -1.43 0.47 -1.74
N GLU A 92 -0.46 -0.04 -0.98
CA GLU A 92 0.73 0.70 -0.57
C GLU A 92 1.95 0.24 -1.37
N GLY A 93 2.54 1.11 -2.17
CA GLY A 93 3.63 0.79 -3.09
C GLY A 93 4.88 0.19 -2.45
N TYR A 94 5.17 0.51 -1.18
CA TYR A 94 6.31 -0.06 -0.45
C TYR A 94 6.35 -1.60 -0.36
N LEU A 95 5.21 -2.27 -0.50
CA LEU A 95 5.15 -3.73 -0.48
C LEU A 95 5.62 -4.38 -1.79
N TYR A 96 5.89 -3.59 -2.83
CA TYR A 96 6.16 -4.07 -4.18
C TYR A 96 7.56 -4.67 -4.39
N ASP A 97 8.39 -4.73 -3.37
CA ASP A 97 9.77 -5.26 -3.46
C ASP A 97 9.83 -6.78 -3.64
N ARG A 98 8.79 -7.53 -3.26
CA ARG A 98 8.79 -9.00 -3.34
C ARG A 98 7.82 -9.51 -4.42
N PRO A 99 8.21 -10.57 -5.15
CA PRO A 99 7.35 -11.17 -6.18
C PRO A 99 5.98 -11.60 -5.63
N GLU A 100 5.95 -12.23 -4.46
CA GLU A 100 4.72 -12.71 -3.84
C GLU A 100 3.77 -11.56 -3.48
N ALA A 101 4.32 -10.42 -3.06
CA ALA A 101 3.52 -9.23 -2.77
C ALA A 101 2.95 -8.61 -4.05
N LYS A 102 3.70 -8.63 -5.16
CA LYS A 102 3.19 -8.21 -6.49
C LYS A 102 2.02 -9.08 -6.93
N GLU A 103 2.13 -10.40 -6.73
CA GLU A 103 1.03 -11.33 -7.01
C GLU A 103 -0.18 -11.06 -6.10
N ALA A 104 0.04 -10.76 -4.81
CA ALA A 104 -1.02 -10.40 -3.88
C ALA A 104 -1.76 -9.12 -4.31
N PHE A 105 -1.05 -8.12 -4.83
CA PHE A 105 -1.64 -6.88 -5.34
C PHE A 105 -2.54 -7.15 -6.55
N ARG A 106 -2.04 -7.90 -7.53
CA ARG A 106 -2.83 -8.27 -8.72
C ARG A 106 -4.05 -9.11 -8.36
N HIS A 107 -3.88 -10.06 -7.44
CA HIS A 107 -5.00 -10.87 -6.95
C HIS A 107 -6.06 -9.99 -6.26
N ALA A 108 -5.65 -9.10 -5.35
CA ALA A 108 -6.57 -8.21 -4.65
C ALA A 108 -7.29 -7.24 -5.61
N ALA A 109 -6.57 -6.70 -6.62
CA ALA A 109 -7.15 -5.85 -7.66
C ALA A 109 -8.20 -6.61 -8.50
N ALA A 110 -7.88 -7.83 -8.92
CA ALA A 110 -8.81 -8.67 -9.67
C ALA A 110 -10.10 -8.98 -8.86
N VAL A 111 -9.96 -9.27 -7.55
CA VAL A 111 -11.12 -9.46 -6.66
C VAL A 111 -11.93 -8.18 -6.54
N ALA A 112 -11.29 -7.03 -6.37
CA ALA A 112 -11.96 -5.72 -6.30
C ALA A 112 -12.78 -5.46 -7.57
N HIS A 113 -12.17 -5.58 -8.74
CA HIS A 113 -12.84 -5.35 -10.04
C HIS A 113 -13.97 -6.34 -10.30
N ALA A 114 -13.79 -7.62 -9.96
CA ALA A 114 -14.84 -8.63 -10.10
C ALA A 114 -16.11 -8.29 -9.31
N HIS A 115 -15.99 -7.46 -8.26
CA HIS A 115 -17.09 -6.99 -7.43
C HIS A 115 -17.47 -5.53 -7.69
N GLY A 116 -16.97 -4.91 -8.77
CA GLY A 116 -17.25 -3.53 -9.13
C GLY A 116 -16.69 -2.51 -8.11
N ARG A 117 -15.54 -2.81 -7.50
CA ARG A 117 -14.85 -1.93 -6.55
C ARG A 117 -13.70 -1.21 -7.24
N GLN A 118 -13.38 -0.03 -6.75
CA GLN A 118 -12.25 0.73 -7.26
C GLN A 118 -10.94 0.29 -6.61
N VAL A 119 -9.87 0.34 -7.38
CA VAL A 119 -8.50 0.09 -6.95
C VAL A 119 -7.74 1.39 -6.88
N SER A 120 -7.13 1.66 -5.75
CA SER A 120 -6.32 2.85 -5.49
C SER A 120 -4.91 2.43 -5.09
N LEU A 121 -3.91 3.15 -5.58
CA LEU A 121 -2.49 2.91 -5.31
C LEU A 121 -1.80 4.20 -4.89
N THR A 122 -0.94 4.15 -3.87
CA THR A 122 0.10 5.16 -3.68
C THR A 122 1.44 4.64 -4.19
N LEU A 123 2.18 5.50 -4.89
CA LEU A 123 3.53 5.18 -5.36
C LEU A 123 4.55 5.08 -4.21
N SER A 124 4.24 5.73 -3.09
CA SER A 124 4.93 5.68 -1.80
C SER A 124 6.29 6.39 -1.76
N ASP A 125 7.14 6.22 -2.76
CA ASP A 125 8.53 6.71 -2.76
C ASP A 125 9.14 6.60 -4.17
N SER A 126 9.84 7.63 -4.64
CA SER A 126 10.50 7.63 -5.96
C SER A 126 11.54 6.51 -6.11
N PHE A 127 12.27 6.15 -5.03
CA PHE A 127 13.23 5.04 -5.08
C PHE A 127 12.55 3.68 -5.24
N CYS A 128 11.34 3.52 -4.70
CA CYS A 128 10.53 2.32 -4.92
C CYS A 128 10.07 2.25 -6.39
N VAL A 129 9.62 3.38 -6.94
CA VAL A 129 9.24 3.51 -8.34
C VAL A 129 10.42 3.19 -9.25
N ASP A 130 11.60 3.75 -8.99
CA ASP A 130 12.81 3.51 -9.80
C ASP A 130 13.17 2.02 -9.90
N ARG A 131 13.06 1.30 -8.77
CA ARG A 131 13.38 -0.15 -8.74
C ARG A 131 12.37 -1.00 -9.50
N HIS A 132 11.10 -0.59 -9.55
CA HIS A 132 10.00 -1.41 -10.06
C HIS A 132 9.16 -0.70 -11.12
N ARG A 133 9.75 0.28 -11.83
CA ARG A 133 9.04 1.18 -12.75
C ARG A 133 8.15 0.47 -13.77
N ALA A 134 8.68 -0.54 -14.44
CA ALA A 134 7.92 -1.27 -15.46
C ALA A 134 6.69 -1.97 -14.85
N ASP A 135 6.84 -2.56 -13.67
CA ASP A 135 5.75 -3.20 -12.96
C ASP A 135 4.71 -2.19 -12.47
N PHE A 136 5.14 -1.04 -11.91
CA PHE A 136 4.23 0.03 -11.52
C PHE A 136 3.47 0.62 -12.71
N ARG A 137 4.17 0.82 -13.84
CA ARG A 137 3.51 1.28 -15.09
C ARG A 137 2.41 0.31 -15.51
N SER A 138 2.70 -0.98 -15.57
CA SER A 138 1.70 -2.00 -15.91
C SER A 138 0.55 -2.00 -14.89
N LEU A 139 0.86 -1.92 -13.59
CA LEU A 139 -0.17 -1.91 -12.56
C LEU A 139 -1.10 -0.69 -12.68
N VAL A 140 -0.51 0.51 -12.91
CA VAL A 140 -1.26 1.75 -13.07
C VAL A 140 -2.14 1.70 -14.32
N THR A 141 -1.64 1.20 -15.43
CA THR A 141 -2.40 1.13 -16.69
C THR A 141 -3.50 0.07 -16.66
N ASP A 142 -3.24 -1.08 -16.01
CA ASP A 142 -4.10 -2.25 -16.14
C ASP A 142 -5.09 -2.40 -14.98
N GLU A 143 -4.73 -1.92 -13.77
CA GLU A 143 -5.46 -2.28 -12.55
C GLU A 143 -5.88 -1.09 -11.68
N VAL A 144 -5.28 0.11 -11.83
CA VAL A 144 -5.47 1.22 -10.90
C VAL A 144 -6.48 2.23 -11.44
N ASP A 145 -7.54 2.48 -10.66
CA ASP A 145 -8.53 3.52 -10.95
C ASP A 145 -8.13 4.88 -10.36
N ILE A 146 -7.46 4.86 -9.20
CA ILE A 146 -7.08 6.08 -8.46
C ILE A 146 -5.60 6.00 -8.07
N LEU A 147 -4.78 6.87 -8.62
CA LEU A 147 -3.35 6.95 -8.32
C LEU A 147 -3.06 8.12 -7.38
N PHE A 148 -2.31 7.84 -6.31
CA PHE A 148 -1.71 8.86 -5.46
C PHE A 148 -0.19 8.88 -5.66
N GLY A 149 0.36 10.06 -5.88
CA GLY A 149 1.79 10.24 -6.01
C GLY A 149 2.17 11.71 -5.88
N ASN A 150 3.37 11.98 -5.42
CA ASN A 150 3.92 13.33 -5.43
C ASN A 150 4.61 13.64 -6.78
N HIS A 151 5.07 14.88 -6.90
CA HIS A 151 5.80 15.37 -8.07
C HIS A 151 6.94 14.44 -8.50
N ASP A 152 7.84 14.09 -7.57
CA ASP A 152 9.05 13.32 -7.89
C ASP A 152 8.74 11.87 -8.24
N GLU A 153 7.73 11.29 -7.59
CA GLU A 153 7.23 9.95 -7.89
C GLU A 153 6.65 9.85 -9.31
N LEU A 154 5.91 10.88 -9.75
CA LEU A 154 5.38 10.91 -11.12
C LEU A 154 6.48 11.13 -12.17
N LEU A 155 7.43 12.04 -11.91
CA LEU A 155 8.57 12.20 -12.80
C LEU A 155 9.36 10.90 -12.94
N SER A 156 9.60 10.20 -11.84
CA SER A 156 10.25 8.89 -11.83
C SER A 156 9.44 7.84 -12.60
N LEU A 157 8.13 7.75 -12.37
CA LEU A 157 7.25 6.77 -13.01
C LEU A 157 7.25 6.91 -14.53
N TYR A 158 7.22 8.13 -15.03
CA TYR A 158 7.07 8.44 -16.45
C TYR A 158 8.38 8.76 -17.16
N GLU A 159 9.49 8.88 -16.42
CA GLU A 159 10.83 9.24 -16.95
C GLU A 159 10.80 10.51 -17.79
N VAL A 160 10.11 11.54 -17.31
CA VAL A 160 9.95 12.83 -17.96
C VAL A 160 10.64 13.96 -17.22
N GLY A 161 10.94 15.04 -17.93
CA GLY A 161 11.71 16.16 -17.37
C GLY A 161 10.84 17.25 -16.73
N SER A 162 9.53 17.21 -16.90
CA SER A 162 8.64 18.24 -16.34
C SER A 162 7.37 17.64 -15.76
N PHE A 163 6.80 18.37 -14.80
CA PHE A 163 5.53 17.99 -14.17
C PHE A 163 4.36 17.95 -15.16
N ASP A 164 4.33 18.90 -16.10
CA ASP A 164 3.26 18.96 -17.11
C ASP A 164 3.27 17.72 -18.02
N GLU A 165 4.47 17.24 -18.38
CA GLU A 165 4.61 15.98 -19.14
C GLU A 165 4.14 14.78 -18.33
N ALA A 166 4.48 14.73 -17.03
CA ALA A 166 4.06 13.66 -16.14
C ALA A 166 2.52 13.65 -15.96
N VAL A 167 1.91 14.82 -15.77
CA VAL A 167 0.46 14.97 -15.69
C VAL A 167 -0.22 14.52 -17.00
N ALA A 168 0.30 14.95 -18.13
CA ALA A 168 -0.23 14.53 -19.44
C ALA A 168 -0.09 13.01 -19.65
N ALA A 169 0.93 12.38 -19.07
CA ALA A 169 1.12 10.94 -19.15
C ALA A 169 0.13 10.19 -18.25
N VAL A 170 0.01 10.57 -16.96
CA VAL A 170 -0.88 9.91 -16.02
C VAL A 170 -2.35 10.02 -16.40
N GLN A 171 -2.76 11.12 -17.03
CA GLN A 171 -4.13 11.32 -17.53
C GLN A 171 -4.54 10.30 -18.61
N ARG A 172 -3.57 9.72 -19.32
CA ARG A 172 -3.84 8.66 -20.30
C ARG A 172 -3.94 7.27 -19.68
N ASP A 173 -3.24 7.07 -18.57
CA ASP A 173 -3.05 5.75 -17.98
C ASP A 173 -4.01 5.49 -16.81
N CYS A 174 -4.51 6.52 -16.12
CA CYS A 174 -5.32 6.38 -14.93
C CYS A 174 -6.55 7.31 -14.95
N HIS A 175 -7.68 6.82 -14.43
CA HIS A 175 -8.94 7.58 -14.40
C HIS A 175 -8.87 8.81 -13.49
N LEU A 176 -8.23 8.69 -12.32
CA LEU A 176 -8.04 9.76 -11.36
C LEU A 176 -6.63 9.72 -10.78
N ALA A 177 -5.90 10.82 -10.92
CA ALA A 177 -4.61 10.99 -10.25
C ALA A 177 -4.70 12.15 -9.25
N VAL A 178 -4.18 11.92 -8.05
CA VAL A 178 -4.07 12.89 -6.96
C VAL A 178 -2.59 13.13 -6.71
N VAL A 179 -2.12 14.37 -6.97
CA VAL A 179 -0.70 14.74 -6.96
C VAL A 179 -0.48 15.87 -5.97
#